data_dd4882add02355432ebb95941a441236
#
_entry.id   dd4882add02355432ebb95941a441236
#
_cell.length_a   1.000
_cell.length_b   1.000
_cell.length_c   1.000
_cell.angle_alpha   90.00
_cell.angle_beta   90.00
_cell.angle_gamma   90.00
#
_symmetry.space_group_name_H-M   'P 1'
#
loop_
_entity.id
_entity.type
_entity.pdbx_description
1 polymer ?
#
loop_
_entity_poly.entity_id
_entity_poly.type
_entity_poly.pdbx_seq_one_letter_code
_entity_poly.pdbx_strand_id
1 'polypeptide(L)'
;MPPRSPATAPNSVAVIGAGLAGLACARTLLQAGLRVTVFEQAGQVGGRMASCETPFGTFDHGAQYFTVRDARFRQALATAPGTFKPWSANAVRVLDPHGRVAEAALPTREPHFVGAPAMDAVPRQWARPLVDAGAVELRTRVTRIERDALDPKRWQLQTSGPEDSGHVYSGFDSVLLAVPCAPARALLRASSQSALSRRMDEVEVAPCWSLMLAFPNAVQPTLVTLGPQWNAALSTHHRIAWLARESSKPGRSTIERWTVQASPAWSQEHLDDDEMTVLAKLHKAFSEVTGIRAEPAFAQVFRWRNAKTIKPLGNAMLWDAALGLGACGDWCLGHRAEDAFVSGLELALAVASR
;
A
#
# COMPACT_ATOMS: atom_id res chain seq x y z
N MET A 1 -48.52 -24.47 0.20
CA MET A 1 -47.20 -23.90 0.03
C MET A 1 -46.24 -24.56 1.03
N PRO A 2 -45.17 -25.22 0.62
CA PRO A 2 -44.20 -25.72 1.57
C PRO A 2 -43.56 -24.52 2.32
N PRO A 3 -43.22 -24.66 3.61
CA PRO A 3 -42.57 -23.61 4.37
C PRO A 3 -41.22 -23.28 3.71
N ARG A 4 -40.98 -22.00 3.43
CA ARG A 4 -39.67 -21.52 2.99
C ARG A 4 -38.67 -21.88 4.09
N SER A 5 -37.65 -22.67 3.76
CA SER A 5 -36.50 -22.89 4.65
C SER A 5 -35.98 -21.52 5.11
N PRO A 6 -35.67 -21.36 6.41
CA PRO A 6 -35.05 -20.11 6.87
C PRO A 6 -33.77 -19.87 6.05
N ALA A 7 -33.69 -18.70 5.42
CA ALA A 7 -32.53 -18.31 4.70
C ALA A 7 -31.35 -18.36 5.69
N THR A 8 -30.36 -19.21 5.41
CA THR A 8 -29.10 -19.25 6.18
C THR A 8 -28.51 -17.85 6.19
N ALA A 9 -28.15 -17.34 7.37
CA ALA A 9 -27.54 -16.04 7.49
C ALA A 9 -26.28 -16.00 6.60
N PRO A 10 -26.05 -14.92 5.86
CA PRO A 10 -24.88 -14.82 4.98
C PRO A 10 -23.60 -14.99 5.78
N ASN A 11 -22.65 -15.74 5.21
CA ASN A 11 -21.33 -15.96 5.82
C ASN A 11 -20.66 -14.64 6.21
N SER A 12 -20.09 -14.60 7.41
CA SER A 12 -19.42 -13.43 7.97
C SER A 12 -17.90 -13.54 7.78
N VAL A 13 -17.29 -12.53 7.17
CA VAL A 13 -15.88 -12.52 6.81
C VAL A 13 -15.17 -11.31 7.41
N ALA A 14 -14.11 -11.56 8.17
CA ALA A 14 -13.19 -10.51 8.60
C ALA A 14 -12.05 -10.37 7.59
N VAL A 15 -11.77 -9.14 7.14
CA VAL A 15 -10.62 -8.80 6.31
C VAL A 15 -9.69 -7.90 7.11
N ILE A 16 -8.46 -8.33 7.35
CA ILE A 16 -7.48 -7.57 8.13
C ILE A 16 -6.55 -6.83 7.17
N GLY A 17 -6.65 -5.50 7.16
CA GLY A 17 -5.92 -4.59 6.29
C GLY A 17 -6.79 -3.99 5.17
N ALA A 18 -6.81 -2.65 5.08
CA ALA A 18 -7.51 -1.88 4.05
C ALA A 18 -6.54 -1.31 2.98
N GLY A 19 -5.47 -2.04 2.68
CA GLY A 19 -4.65 -1.81 1.50
C GLY A 19 -5.36 -2.28 0.22
N LEU A 20 -4.72 -2.12 -0.93
CA LEU A 20 -5.33 -2.43 -2.23
C LEU A 20 -5.82 -3.90 -2.32
N ALA A 21 -5.06 -4.85 -1.77
CA ALA A 21 -5.46 -6.27 -1.73
C ALA A 21 -6.70 -6.48 -0.86
N GLY A 22 -6.73 -5.89 0.34
CA GLY A 22 -7.87 -6.01 1.26
C GLY A 22 -9.13 -5.37 0.70
N LEU A 23 -9.02 -4.20 0.07
CA LEU A 23 -10.15 -3.53 -0.56
C LEU A 23 -10.69 -4.30 -1.77
N ALA A 24 -9.80 -4.87 -2.61
CA ALA A 24 -10.20 -5.72 -3.72
C ALA A 24 -10.95 -6.96 -3.21
N CYS A 25 -10.40 -7.61 -2.17
CA CYS A 25 -11.01 -8.77 -1.54
C CYS A 25 -12.37 -8.43 -0.91
N ALA A 26 -12.40 -7.46 0.00
CA ALA A 26 -13.59 -7.10 0.76
C ALA A 26 -14.75 -6.62 -0.13
N ARG A 27 -14.45 -5.78 -1.13
CA ARG A 27 -15.44 -5.30 -2.09
C ARG A 27 -16.03 -6.44 -2.92
N THR A 28 -15.21 -7.38 -3.39
CA THR A 28 -15.68 -8.54 -4.16
C THR A 28 -16.58 -9.43 -3.30
N LEU A 29 -16.23 -9.69 -2.04
CA LEU A 29 -17.05 -10.46 -1.11
C LEU A 29 -18.38 -9.77 -0.79
N LEU A 30 -18.36 -8.44 -0.58
CA LEU A 30 -19.58 -7.66 -0.38
C LEU A 30 -20.51 -7.75 -1.60
N GLN A 31 -19.96 -7.66 -2.82
CA GLN A 31 -20.71 -7.83 -4.06
C GLN A 31 -21.29 -9.26 -4.24
N ALA A 32 -20.61 -10.26 -3.68
CA ALA A 32 -21.10 -11.64 -3.63
C ALA A 32 -22.15 -11.88 -2.54
N GLY A 33 -22.55 -10.84 -1.78
CA GLY A 33 -23.59 -10.91 -0.77
C GLY A 33 -23.14 -11.41 0.60
N LEU A 34 -21.83 -11.49 0.86
CA LEU A 34 -21.30 -11.87 2.18
C LEU A 34 -21.30 -10.66 3.12
N ARG A 35 -21.39 -10.91 4.43
CA ARG A 35 -21.16 -9.88 5.44
C ARG A 35 -19.66 -9.72 5.64
N VAL A 36 -19.15 -8.53 5.40
CA VAL A 36 -17.73 -8.24 5.49
C VAL A 36 -17.48 -7.19 6.56
N THR A 37 -16.40 -7.37 7.34
CA THR A 37 -15.85 -6.33 8.22
C THR A 37 -14.38 -6.20 7.91
N VAL A 38 -13.93 -4.98 7.59
CA VAL A 38 -12.53 -4.65 7.29
C VAL A 38 -11.91 -3.95 8.48
N PHE A 39 -10.79 -4.46 8.98
CA PHE A 39 -10.04 -3.89 10.09
C PHE A 39 -8.77 -3.21 9.58
N GLU A 40 -8.63 -1.91 9.82
CA GLU A 40 -7.45 -1.14 9.41
C GLU A 40 -6.85 -0.41 10.63
N GLN A 41 -5.55 -0.62 10.85
CA GLN A 41 -4.84 0.00 11.97
C GLN A 41 -4.61 1.50 11.78
N ALA A 42 -4.55 1.98 10.53
CA ALA A 42 -4.39 3.39 10.22
C ALA A 42 -5.72 4.16 10.31
N GLY A 43 -5.64 5.48 10.38
CA GLY A 43 -6.81 6.36 10.32
C GLY A 43 -7.40 6.52 8.92
N GLN A 44 -6.86 5.84 7.92
CA GLN A 44 -7.31 5.91 6.52
C GLN A 44 -7.01 4.60 5.78
N VAL A 45 -7.78 4.35 4.72
CA VAL A 45 -7.55 3.24 3.80
C VAL A 45 -6.42 3.54 2.81
N GLY A 46 -5.93 2.52 2.10
CA GLY A 46 -4.98 2.65 1.01
C GLY A 46 -3.64 1.95 1.25
N GLY A 47 -3.26 1.74 2.51
CA GLY A 47 -1.99 1.09 2.85
C GLY A 47 -0.80 1.78 2.19
N ARG A 48 -0.01 1.09 1.37
CA ARG A 48 1.15 1.66 0.65
C ARG A 48 0.78 2.59 -0.53
N MET A 49 -0.49 2.71 -0.89
CA MET A 49 -0.99 3.77 -1.76
C MET A 49 -1.53 4.98 -0.98
N ALA A 50 -1.32 5.05 0.32
CA ALA A 50 -1.68 6.23 1.11
C ALA A 50 -0.85 7.44 0.72
N SER A 51 -1.45 8.62 0.84
CA SER A 51 -0.80 9.91 0.62
C SER A 51 -0.79 10.72 1.92
N CYS A 52 0.18 11.61 2.05
CA CYS A 52 0.32 12.52 3.18
C CYS A 52 -0.07 13.93 2.74
N GLU A 53 -1.04 14.53 3.41
CA GLU A 53 -1.43 15.93 3.19
C GLU A 53 -0.58 16.86 4.05
N THR A 54 -0.13 17.95 3.45
CA THR A 54 0.66 18.99 4.11
C THR A 54 0.17 20.37 3.67
N PRO A 55 0.53 21.46 4.37
CA PRO A 55 0.22 22.81 3.92
C PRO A 55 0.75 23.16 2.52
N PHE A 56 1.71 22.40 2.02
CA PHE A 56 2.33 22.59 0.69
C PHE A 56 1.69 21.72 -0.40
N GLY A 57 0.73 20.89 -0.05
CA GLY A 57 0.07 19.91 -0.91
C GLY A 57 0.41 18.48 -0.53
N THR A 58 -0.08 17.54 -1.31
CA THR A 58 -0.02 16.10 -1.04
C THR A 58 1.31 15.50 -1.47
N PHE A 59 1.81 14.53 -0.70
CA PHE A 59 2.94 13.68 -1.06
C PHE A 59 2.49 12.23 -1.16
N ASP A 60 2.91 11.54 -2.20
CA ASP A 60 2.77 10.09 -2.34
C ASP A 60 4.04 9.43 -1.75
N HIS A 61 4.03 9.22 -0.44
CA HIS A 61 5.21 8.71 0.28
C HIS A 61 5.41 7.19 0.19
N GLY A 62 4.44 6.46 -0.38
CA GLY A 62 4.51 5.04 -0.68
C GLY A 62 4.70 4.78 -2.17
N ALA A 63 3.68 4.18 -2.82
CA ALA A 63 3.71 3.94 -4.26
C ALA A 63 3.80 5.25 -5.05
N GLN A 64 4.73 5.31 -6.00
CA GLN A 64 4.98 6.52 -6.77
C GLN A 64 4.16 6.58 -8.06
N TYR A 65 3.84 5.44 -8.59
CA TYR A 65 3.00 5.19 -9.76
C TYR A 65 2.52 3.74 -9.75
N PHE A 66 1.63 3.40 -10.64
CA PHE A 66 1.25 2.03 -10.94
C PHE A 66 1.11 1.80 -12.44
N THR A 67 1.17 0.53 -12.84
CA THR A 67 1.01 0.07 -14.22
C THR A 67 -0.20 -0.86 -14.30
N VAL A 68 -0.73 -1.10 -15.50
CA VAL A 68 -1.96 -1.86 -15.71
C VAL A 68 -1.76 -2.87 -16.83
N ARG A 69 -1.54 -4.13 -16.47
CA ARG A 69 -1.33 -5.27 -17.38
C ARG A 69 -2.50 -6.24 -17.37
N ASP A 70 -2.99 -6.59 -16.15
CA ASP A 70 -4.11 -7.50 -15.96
C ASP A 70 -5.44 -6.84 -16.40
N ALA A 71 -6.21 -7.54 -17.24
CA ALA A 71 -7.48 -7.05 -17.75
C ALA A 71 -8.52 -6.81 -16.64
N ARG A 72 -8.49 -7.61 -15.58
CA ARG A 72 -9.39 -7.48 -14.41
C ARG A 72 -9.06 -6.24 -13.60
N PHE A 73 -7.76 -5.93 -13.44
CA PHE A 73 -7.34 -4.69 -12.79
C PHE A 73 -7.78 -3.47 -13.60
N ARG A 74 -7.66 -3.52 -14.93
CA ARG A 74 -8.18 -2.47 -15.82
C ARG A 74 -9.69 -2.27 -15.67
N GLN A 75 -10.46 -3.36 -15.63
CA GLN A 75 -11.91 -3.30 -15.41
C GLN A 75 -12.25 -2.73 -14.03
N ALA A 76 -11.53 -3.13 -12.99
CA ALA A 76 -11.72 -2.59 -11.65
C ALA A 76 -11.41 -1.09 -11.58
N LEU A 77 -10.36 -0.62 -12.24
CA LEU A 77 -10.05 0.81 -12.33
C LEU A 77 -11.13 1.60 -13.07
N ALA A 78 -11.79 1.03 -14.08
CA ALA A 78 -12.91 1.66 -14.76
C ALA A 78 -14.11 1.96 -13.84
N THR A 79 -14.22 1.28 -12.68
CA THR A 79 -15.24 1.57 -11.66
C THR A 79 -14.88 2.77 -10.76
N ALA A 80 -13.69 3.36 -10.95
CA ALA A 80 -13.21 4.53 -10.21
C ALA A 80 -12.81 5.66 -11.19
N PRO A 81 -13.72 6.14 -12.05
CA PRO A 81 -13.41 7.14 -13.05
C PRO A 81 -12.93 8.46 -12.42
N GLY A 82 -11.94 9.09 -13.03
CA GLY A 82 -11.39 10.37 -12.55
C GLY A 82 -10.41 10.26 -11.39
N THR A 83 -10.27 9.09 -10.78
CA THR A 83 -9.38 8.89 -9.60
C THR A 83 -7.93 8.58 -9.96
N PHE A 84 -7.60 8.47 -11.23
CA PHE A 84 -6.24 8.27 -11.70
C PHE A 84 -6.04 8.89 -13.07
N LYS A 85 -4.79 9.21 -13.40
CA LYS A 85 -4.39 9.81 -14.66
C LYS A 85 -3.06 9.24 -15.14
N PRO A 86 -2.79 9.20 -16.44
CA PRO A 86 -1.46 8.88 -16.95
C PRO A 86 -0.48 9.96 -16.48
N TRP A 87 0.68 9.52 -16.01
CA TRP A 87 1.78 10.39 -15.66
C TRP A 87 2.85 10.29 -16.75
N SER A 88 3.30 11.43 -17.26
CA SER A 88 4.33 11.46 -18.28
C SER A 88 5.65 10.92 -17.74
N ALA A 89 5.91 9.64 -18.00
CA ALA A 89 7.17 8.99 -17.70
C ALA A 89 8.28 9.32 -18.71
N ASN A 90 8.01 10.16 -19.70
CA ASN A 90 9.01 10.60 -20.68
C ASN A 90 10.22 11.29 -20.06
N ALA A 91 10.16 11.52 -18.78
CA ALA A 91 11.19 12.16 -18.00
C ALA A 91 11.83 11.23 -16.94
N VAL A 92 11.56 9.94 -16.96
CA VAL A 92 12.30 9.00 -16.11
C VAL A 92 13.74 8.89 -16.63
N ARG A 93 14.70 9.05 -15.73
CA ARG A 93 16.13 8.97 -16.02
C ARG A 93 16.78 7.94 -15.11
N VAL A 94 17.93 7.44 -15.52
CA VAL A 94 18.82 6.68 -14.65
C VAL A 94 20.01 7.58 -14.33
N LEU A 95 20.23 7.84 -13.07
CA LEU A 95 21.29 8.69 -12.58
C LEU A 95 22.44 7.85 -12.01
N ASP A 96 23.68 8.29 -12.29
CA ASP A 96 24.86 7.76 -11.62
C ASP A 96 24.91 8.20 -10.14
N PRO A 97 25.90 7.73 -9.34
CA PRO A 97 26.02 8.12 -7.94
C PRO A 97 26.20 9.63 -7.70
N HIS A 98 26.59 10.38 -8.73
CA HIS A 98 26.81 11.83 -8.68
C HIS A 98 25.63 12.63 -9.27
N GLY A 99 24.51 11.98 -9.60
CA GLY A 99 23.33 12.62 -10.17
C GLY A 99 23.44 12.96 -11.66
N ARG A 100 24.46 12.49 -12.37
CA ARG A 100 24.56 12.66 -13.81
C ARG A 100 23.68 11.63 -14.52
N VAL A 101 23.08 12.02 -15.62
CA VAL A 101 22.30 11.10 -16.43
C VAL A 101 23.24 10.06 -17.05
N ALA A 102 23.20 8.83 -16.53
CA ALA A 102 23.98 7.71 -17.02
C ALA A 102 23.33 7.09 -18.25
N GLU A 103 21.98 7.02 -18.25
CA GLU A 103 21.22 6.48 -19.35
C GLU A 103 19.88 7.22 -19.46
N ALA A 104 19.53 7.67 -20.66
CA ALA A 104 18.16 8.05 -20.96
C ALA A 104 17.36 6.76 -20.98
N ALA A 105 16.57 6.50 -19.93
CA ALA A 105 15.68 5.36 -19.94
C ALA A 105 14.84 5.44 -21.22
N LEU A 106 14.88 4.38 -22.03
CA LEU A 106 14.00 4.26 -23.17
C LEU A 106 12.57 4.46 -22.68
N PRO A 107 11.73 5.24 -23.39
CA PRO A 107 10.34 5.39 -22.99
C PRO A 107 9.76 4.00 -22.80
N THR A 108 9.34 3.70 -21.58
CA THR A 108 8.69 2.43 -21.30
C THR A 108 7.46 2.37 -22.18
N ARG A 109 7.27 1.29 -22.93
CA ARG A 109 6.05 1.07 -23.71
C ARG A 109 4.80 0.97 -22.82
N GLU A 110 5.00 0.90 -21.52
CA GLU A 110 3.96 0.71 -20.51
C GLU A 110 3.60 2.06 -19.87
N PRO A 111 2.33 2.50 -19.98
CA PRO A 111 1.87 3.73 -19.36
C PRO A 111 1.99 3.64 -17.83
N HIS A 112 2.57 4.67 -17.21
CA HIS A 112 2.55 4.89 -15.78
C HIS A 112 1.33 5.72 -15.41
N PHE A 113 0.63 5.30 -14.38
CA PHE A 113 -0.53 5.99 -13.82
C PHE A 113 -0.25 6.45 -12.40
N VAL A 114 -0.84 7.57 -12.03
CA VAL A 114 -0.86 8.07 -10.65
C VAL A 114 -2.29 8.33 -10.22
N GLY A 115 -2.56 8.17 -8.95
CA GLY A 115 -3.85 8.60 -8.37
C GLY A 115 -4.02 10.12 -8.49
N ALA A 116 -5.25 10.60 -8.69
CA ALA A 116 -5.61 12.00 -8.81
C ALA A 116 -6.86 12.30 -7.96
N PRO A 117 -6.81 13.30 -7.05
CA PRO A 117 -5.75 14.26 -6.79
C PRO A 117 -4.54 13.70 -6.02
N ALA A 118 -4.61 12.51 -5.43
CA ALA A 118 -3.56 11.86 -4.66
C ALA A 118 -3.55 10.36 -4.94
N MET A 119 -2.46 9.64 -4.61
CA MET A 119 -2.32 8.21 -4.90
C MET A 119 -3.42 7.37 -4.22
N ASP A 120 -3.92 7.82 -3.08
CA ASP A 120 -4.99 7.17 -2.33
C ASP A 120 -6.41 7.36 -2.92
N ALA A 121 -6.56 8.15 -3.99
CA ALA A 121 -7.87 8.38 -4.61
C ALA A 121 -8.53 7.08 -5.11
N VAL A 122 -7.76 6.15 -5.71
CA VAL A 122 -8.28 4.86 -6.16
C VAL A 122 -8.73 3.98 -4.97
N PRO A 123 -7.90 3.71 -3.95
CA PRO A 123 -8.33 2.92 -2.80
C PRO A 123 -9.47 3.58 -2.02
N ARG A 124 -9.51 4.89 -1.86
CA ARG A 124 -10.65 5.59 -1.24
C ARG A 124 -11.95 5.38 -2.00
N GLN A 125 -11.92 5.48 -3.33
CA GLN A 125 -13.12 5.23 -4.15
C GLN A 125 -13.58 3.77 -4.05
N TRP A 126 -12.66 2.83 -4.01
CA TRP A 126 -13.00 1.41 -3.86
C TRP A 126 -13.51 1.07 -2.45
N ALA A 127 -13.10 1.81 -1.45
CA ALA A 127 -13.59 1.64 -0.09
C ALA A 127 -15.03 2.16 0.12
N ARG A 128 -15.53 3.10 -0.72
CA ARG A 128 -16.84 3.73 -0.52
C ARG A 128 -17.97 2.75 -0.26
N PRO A 129 -18.21 1.70 -1.07
CA PRO A 129 -19.31 0.77 -0.80
C PRO A 129 -19.19 0.06 0.55
N LEU A 130 -17.97 -0.19 1.02
CA LEU A 130 -17.69 -0.78 2.33
C LEU A 130 -17.95 0.21 3.47
N VAL A 131 -17.56 1.47 3.28
CA VAL A 131 -17.82 2.56 4.24
C VAL A 131 -19.32 2.84 4.34
N ASP A 132 -20.00 2.94 3.20
CA ASP A 132 -21.46 3.16 3.14
C ASP A 132 -22.24 2.01 3.79
N ALA A 133 -21.70 0.79 3.78
CA ALA A 133 -22.25 -0.37 4.47
C ALA A 133 -21.86 -0.46 5.96
N GLY A 134 -21.09 0.51 6.49
CA GLY A 134 -20.59 0.44 7.87
C GLY A 134 -19.63 -0.71 8.13
N ALA A 135 -18.91 -1.18 7.10
CA ALA A 135 -18.11 -2.39 7.13
C ALA A 135 -16.59 -2.11 7.35
N VAL A 136 -16.20 -0.89 7.72
CA VAL A 136 -14.78 -0.52 7.88
C VAL A 136 -14.50 0.04 9.28
N GLU A 137 -13.65 -0.67 10.00
CA GLU A 137 -13.15 -0.31 11.32
C GLU A 137 -11.73 0.29 11.17
N LEU A 138 -11.64 1.63 11.16
CA LEU A 138 -10.35 2.35 11.11
C LEU A 138 -9.75 2.48 12.52
N ARG A 139 -8.44 2.75 12.59
CA ARG A 139 -7.67 2.84 13.84
C ARG A 139 -7.84 1.60 14.73
N THR A 140 -8.10 0.45 14.10
CA THR A 140 -8.40 -0.81 14.77
C THR A 140 -7.37 -1.84 14.34
N ARG A 141 -6.40 -2.08 15.22
CA ARG A 141 -5.33 -3.05 14.98
C ARG A 141 -5.74 -4.41 15.52
N VAL A 142 -5.82 -5.41 14.66
CA VAL A 142 -5.98 -6.80 15.08
C VAL A 142 -4.67 -7.31 15.67
N THR A 143 -4.72 -7.78 16.90
CA THR A 143 -3.56 -8.27 17.66
C THR A 143 -3.54 -9.79 17.77
N ARG A 144 -4.71 -10.43 17.71
CA ARG A 144 -4.84 -11.90 17.82
C ARG A 144 -6.08 -12.40 17.08
N ILE A 145 -5.98 -13.62 16.56
CA ILE A 145 -7.04 -14.38 15.91
C ILE A 145 -7.22 -15.67 16.71
N GLU A 146 -8.42 -15.94 17.18
CA GLU A 146 -8.72 -17.10 18.02
C GLU A 146 -10.01 -17.76 17.60
N ARG A 147 -10.24 -19.00 18.02
CA ARG A 147 -11.57 -19.59 17.91
C ARG A 147 -12.55 -18.85 18.82
N ASP A 148 -13.73 -18.61 18.30
CA ASP A 148 -14.78 -17.95 19.07
C ASP A 148 -15.14 -18.76 20.31
N ALA A 149 -15.20 -18.10 21.46
CA ALA A 149 -15.47 -18.75 22.75
C ALA A 149 -16.88 -19.36 22.85
N LEU A 150 -17.84 -18.81 22.09
CA LEU A 150 -19.24 -19.27 22.08
C LEU A 150 -19.53 -20.29 20.97
N ASP A 151 -18.80 -20.17 19.85
CA ASP A 151 -18.90 -21.08 18.70
C ASP A 151 -17.52 -21.44 18.16
N PRO A 152 -16.91 -22.55 18.59
CA PRO A 152 -15.57 -22.96 18.18
C PRO A 152 -15.39 -23.21 16.67
N LYS A 153 -16.47 -23.23 15.89
CA LYS A 153 -16.42 -23.31 14.42
C LYS A 153 -16.11 -21.95 13.80
N ARG A 154 -16.32 -20.87 14.54
CA ARG A 154 -16.09 -19.50 14.11
C ARG A 154 -14.80 -18.91 14.68
N TRP A 155 -14.50 -17.71 14.25
CA TRP A 155 -13.35 -16.94 14.66
C TRP A 155 -13.76 -15.70 15.43
N GLN A 156 -12.93 -15.31 16.39
CA GLN A 156 -12.95 -14.01 17.05
C GLN A 156 -11.60 -13.32 16.87
N LEU A 157 -11.63 -12.00 16.85
CA LEU A 157 -10.47 -11.13 16.70
C LEU A 157 -10.33 -10.27 17.96
N GLN A 158 -9.16 -10.30 18.57
CA GLN A 158 -8.79 -9.31 19.58
C GLN A 158 -8.15 -8.12 18.86
N THR A 159 -8.57 -6.91 19.24
CA THR A 159 -8.09 -5.68 18.64
C THR A 159 -7.55 -4.74 19.70
N SER A 160 -6.68 -3.81 19.28
CA SER A 160 -6.34 -2.60 20.01
C SER A 160 -6.73 -1.38 19.19
N GLY A 161 -7.26 -0.38 19.87
CA GLY A 161 -7.65 0.90 19.30
C GLY A 161 -6.91 2.06 19.96
N PRO A 162 -7.32 3.32 19.70
CA PRO A 162 -6.84 4.47 20.45
C PRO A 162 -7.09 4.27 21.95
N GLU A 163 -6.15 4.75 22.78
CA GLU A 163 -6.27 4.70 24.26
C GLU A 163 -6.37 3.28 24.86
N ASP A 164 -5.71 2.29 24.24
CA ASP A 164 -5.74 0.88 24.66
C ASP A 164 -7.14 0.28 24.81
N SER A 165 -8.14 0.85 24.13
CA SER A 165 -9.50 0.31 24.05
C SER A 165 -9.49 -0.97 23.21
N GLY A 166 -9.18 -2.10 23.85
CA GLY A 166 -9.25 -3.41 23.22
C GLY A 166 -10.70 -3.88 23.09
N HIS A 167 -11.10 -4.28 21.88
CA HIS A 167 -12.40 -4.91 21.63
C HIS A 167 -12.22 -6.32 21.09
N VAL A 168 -13.21 -7.16 21.34
CA VAL A 168 -13.31 -8.51 20.78
C VAL A 168 -14.46 -8.51 19.77
N TYR A 169 -14.13 -8.77 18.52
CA TYR A 169 -15.11 -8.99 17.46
C TYR A 169 -15.24 -10.49 17.22
N SER A 170 -16.44 -11.04 17.25
CA SER A 170 -16.69 -12.48 17.18
C SER A 170 -17.66 -12.88 16.08
N GLY A 171 -17.79 -14.18 15.83
CA GLY A 171 -18.77 -14.75 14.92
C GLY A 171 -18.39 -14.73 13.45
N PHE A 172 -17.09 -14.70 13.11
CA PHE A 172 -16.63 -14.79 11.73
C PHE A 172 -16.48 -16.24 11.26
N ASP A 173 -17.05 -16.54 10.10
CA ASP A 173 -16.87 -17.83 9.45
C ASP A 173 -15.50 -17.94 8.76
N SER A 174 -14.93 -16.79 8.35
CA SER A 174 -13.61 -16.71 7.74
C SER A 174 -12.84 -15.46 8.16
N VAL A 175 -11.49 -15.57 8.23
CA VAL A 175 -10.58 -14.46 8.49
C VAL A 175 -9.51 -14.40 7.39
N LEU A 176 -9.41 -13.27 6.75
CA LEU A 176 -8.54 -13.03 5.60
C LEU A 176 -7.51 -11.95 5.92
N LEU A 177 -6.23 -12.32 5.89
CA LEU A 177 -5.12 -11.42 6.19
C LEU A 177 -4.65 -10.73 4.91
N ALA A 178 -4.99 -9.46 4.75
CA ALA A 178 -4.58 -8.60 3.62
C ALA A 178 -3.54 -7.56 4.05
N VAL A 179 -2.64 -7.98 4.92
CA VAL A 179 -1.53 -7.18 5.47
C VAL A 179 -0.18 -7.67 4.91
N PRO A 180 0.91 -6.91 5.06
CA PRO A 180 2.23 -7.38 4.63
C PRO A 180 2.59 -8.74 5.21
N CYS A 181 3.47 -9.49 4.51
CA CYS A 181 3.80 -10.87 4.83
C CYS A 181 4.25 -11.08 6.29
N ALA A 182 5.14 -10.23 6.81
CA ALA A 182 5.68 -10.40 8.15
C ALA A 182 4.61 -10.23 9.25
N PRO A 183 3.75 -9.19 9.27
CA PRO A 183 2.60 -9.09 10.16
C PRO A 183 1.60 -10.25 10.01
N ALA A 184 1.27 -10.67 8.77
CA ALA A 184 0.36 -11.79 8.55
C ALA A 184 0.92 -13.09 9.17
N ARG A 185 2.20 -13.38 8.94
CA ARG A 185 2.89 -14.53 9.52
C ARG A 185 2.92 -14.50 11.05
N ALA A 186 3.15 -13.32 11.64
CA ALA A 186 3.13 -13.14 13.09
C ALA A 186 1.75 -13.42 13.69
N LEU A 187 0.68 -12.91 13.09
CA LEU A 187 -0.70 -13.17 13.51
C LEU A 187 -1.05 -14.66 13.42
N LEU A 188 -0.70 -15.34 12.34
CA LEU A 188 -0.95 -16.77 12.18
C LEU A 188 -0.17 -17.61 13.21
N ARG A 189 1.08 -17.25 13.52
CA ARG A 189 1.87 -17.94 14.54
C ARG A 189 1.27 -17.76 15.95
N ALA A 190 0.89 -16.53 16.28
CA ALA A 190 0.23 -16.22 17.55
C ALA A 190 -1.11 -16.95 17.71
N SER A 191 -1.77 -17.30 16.62
CA SER A 191 -3.05 -18.02 16.56
C SER A 191 -2.87 -19.54 16.46
N SER A 192 -1.67 -20.07 16.73
CA SER A 192 -1.34 -21.51 16.60
C SER A 192 -1.52 -22.11 15.20
N GLN A 193 -1.58 -21.24 14.16
CA GLN A 193 -1.72 -21.66 12.76
C GLN A 193 -0.36 -21.77 12.08
N SER A 194 0.53 -22.56 12.67
CA SER A 194 1.92 -22.69 12.25
C SER A 194 2.08 -23.31 10.83
N ALA A 195 1.18 -24.17 10.40
CA ALA A 195 1.23 -24.79 9.07
C ALA A 195 1.05 -23.76 7.96
N LEU A 196 0.06 -22.87 8.09
CA LEU A 196 -0.19 -21.81 7.11
C LEU A 196 0.93 -20.75 7.15
N SER A 197 1.42 -20.40 8.34
CA SER A 197 2.51 -19.43 8.50
C SER A 197 3.83 -19.89 7.88
N ARG A 198 4.16 -21.20 7.96
CA ARG A 198 5.38 -21.76 7.35
C ARG A 198 5.43 -21.60 5.83
N ARG A 199 4.28 -21.61 5.15
CA ARG A 199 4.21 -21.36 3.70
C ARG A 199 4.70 -19.98 3.30
N MET A 200 4.82 -19.06 4.24
CA MET A 200 5.25 -17.66 4.05
C MET A 200 6.74 -17.44 4.42
N ASP A 201 7.45 -18.45 4.89
CA ASP A 201 8.81 -18.29 5.45
C ASP A 201 9.85 -17.87 4.40
N GLU A 202 9.63 -18.22 3.13
CA GLU A 202 10.53 -17.86 2.03
C GLU A 202 10.24 -16.50 1.39
N VAL A 203 9.16 -15.84 1.80
CA VAL A 203 8.83 -14.51 1.28
C VAL A 203 9.77 -13.46 1.86
N GLU A 204 10.42 -12.71 0.97
CA GLU A 204 11.33 -11.63 1.34
C GLU A 204 10.74 -10.27 0.97
N VAL A 205 10.72 -9.37 1.93
CA VAL A 205 10.21 -8.00 1.76
C VAL A 205 11.24 -7.02 2.30
N ALA A 206 11.67 -6.08 1.46
CA ALA A 206 12.61 -5.05 1.85
C ALA A 206 11.90 -3.81 2.42
N PRO A 207 12.53 -3.11 3.38
CA PRO A 207 12.06 -1.81 3.87
C PRO A 207 12.41 -0.69 2.89
N CYS A 208 11.80 0.49 3.13
CA CYS A 208 12.13 1.73 2.44
C CYS A 208 11.91 2.93 3.35
N TRP A 209 12.90 3.80 3.46
CA TRP A 209 12.72 5.13 3.96
C TRP A 209 12.31 6.07 2.80
N SER A 210 11.29 6.87 3.02
CA SER A 210 10.84 7.90 2.08
C SER A 210 11.04 9.27 2.70
N LEU A 211 11.73 10.17 1.98
CA LEU A 211 11.91 11.56 2.36
C LEU A 211 10.97 12.44 1.52
N MET A 212 10.27 13.36 2.15
CA MET A 212 9.36 14.34 1.55
C MET A 212 9.93 15.74 1.77
N LEU A 213 10.06 16.52 0.69
CA LEU A 213 10.61 17.87 0.72
C LEU A 213 9.71 18.86 -0.03
N ALA A 214 9.46 20.05 0.54
CA ALA A 214 8.74 21.12 -0.14
C ALA A 214 9.55 22.42 -0.17
N PHE A 215 9.51 23.10 -1.33
CA PHE A 215 10.23 24.33 -1.62
C PHE A 215 9.26 25.39 -2.17
N PRO A 216 8.39 26.00 -1.32
CA PRO A 216 7.36 26.95 -1.77
C PRO A 216 7.92 28.22 -2.41
N ASN A 217 9.15 28.61 -2.05
CA ASN A 217 9.83 29.80 -2.56
C ASN A 217 10.69 29.52 -3.80
N ALA A 218 10.59 28.32 -4.39
CA ALA A 218 11.37 27.93 -5.56
C ALA A 218 10.93 28.64 -6.85
N VAL A 219 9.77 29.26 -6.88
CA VAL A 219 9.27 30.01 -8.04
C VAL A 219 9.87 31.41 -8.00
N GLN A 220 11.05 31.58 -8.61
CA GLN A 220 11.53 32.89 -8.98
C GLN A 220 10.94 33.29 -10.34
N PRO A 221 10.73 34.60 -10.63
CA PRO A 221 10.11 35.04 -11.88
C PRO A 221 10.79 34.54 -13.17
N THR A 222 12.04 34.13 -13.07
CA THR A 222 12.87 33.65 -14.19
C THR A 222 13.14 32.15 -14.17
N LEU A 223 12.76 31.43 -13.10
CA LEU A 223 12.98 29.98 -12.97
C LEU A 223 11.63 29.27 -12.91
N VAL A 224 11.35 28.48 -13.94
CA VAL A 224 10.09 27.70 -14.03
C VAL A 224 10.13 26.49 -13.12
N THR A 225 11.31 25.95 -12.80
CA THR A 225 11.51 24.78 -11.95
C THR A 225 12.80 24.88 -11.14
N LEU A 226 12.80 24.28 -9.96
CA LEU A 226 14.01 24.14 -9.14
C LEU A 226 14.72 22.83 -9.52
N GLY A 227 16.00 22.92 -9.87
CA GLY A 227 16.85 21.77 -10.15
C GLY A 227 16.58 21.06 -11.48
N PRO A 228 16.71 19.74 -11.53
CA PRO A 228 16.66 18.97 -12.78
C PRO A 228 15.33 19.10 -13.55
N GLN A 229 15.40 18.99 -14.87
CA GLN A 229 14.24 19.11 -15.78
C GLN A 229 13.48 17.79 -15.99
N TRP A 230 13.73 16.77 -15.17
CA TRP A 230 13.03 15.49 -15.23
C TRP A 230 11.99 15.35 -14.10
N ASN A 231 10.95 14.55 -14.34
CA ASN A 231 9.85 14.32 -13.38
C ASN A 231 10.16 13.23 -12.36
N ALA A 232 10.96 12.23 -12.76
CA ALA A 232 11.35 11.13 -11.92
C ALA A 232 12.69 10.55 -12.38
N ALA A 233 13.41 9.93 -11.46
CA ALA A 233 14.64 9.24 -11.77
C ALA A 233 14.87 8.04 -10.87
N LEU A 234 15.40 6.96 -11.46
CA LEU A 234 16.13 5.92 -10.76
C LEU A 234 17.53 6.45 -10.45
N SER A 235 18.09 6.05 -9.32
CA SER A 235 19.45 6.45 -8.95
C SER A 235 20.25 5.22 -8.55
N THR A 236 21.53 5.21 -8.93
CA THR A 236 22.51 4.24 -8.46
C THR A 236 23.32 4.76 -7.25
N HIS A 237 22.92 5.90 -6.69
CA HIS A 237 23.47 6.41 -5.45
C HIS A 237 23.20 5.42 -4.30
N HIS A 238 24.21 5.13 -3.47
CA HIS A 238 24.10 4.10 -2.43
C HIS A 238 22.92 4.30 -1.46
N ARG A 239 22.49 5.56 -1.21
CA ARG A 239 21.37 5.88 -0.32
C ARG A 239 20.02 6.00 -1.03
N ILE A 240 20.01 6.46 -2.29
CA ILE A 240 18.78 6.79 -3.02
C ILE A 240 18.58 5.85 -4.18
N ALA A 241 17.37 5.25 -4.26
CA ALA A 241 16.97 4.43 -5.39
C ALA A 241 16.02 5.15 -6.36
N TRP A 242 15.19 6.08 -5.85
CA TRP A 242 14.17 6.75 -6.63
C TRP A 242 13.93 8.18 -6.15
N LEU A 243 13.69 9.08 -7.11
CA LEU A 243 13.27 10.45 -6.88
C LEU A 243 12.07 10.75 -7.78
N ALA A 244 11.06 11.43 -7.24
CA ALA A 244 9.92 11.92 -7.99
C ALA A 244 9.57 13.34 -7.59
N ARG A 245 9.28 14.16 -8.61
CA ARG A 245 8.77 15.51 -8.45
C ARG A 245 7.25 15.44 -8.32
N GLU A 246 6.73 15.67 -7.12
CA GLU A 246 5.29 15.58 -6.84
C GLU A 246 4.48 16.61 -7.62
N SER A 247 5.02 17.82 -7.82
CA SER A 247 4.39 18.89 -8.62
C SER A 247 4.24 18.54 -10.10
N SER A 248 4.92 17.52 -10.61
CA SER A 248 4.78 17.05 -11.99
C SER A 248 3.62 16.08 -12.20
N LYS A 249 3.06 15.54 -11.11
CA LYS A 249 1.95 14.59 -11.19
C LYS A 249 0.64 15.32 -11.51
N PRO A 250 -0.21 14.81 -12.41
CA PRO A 250 -1.48 15.45 -12.78
C PRO A 250 -2.41 15.66 -11.58
N GLY A 251 -2.98 16.87 -11.48
CA GLY A 251 -3.93 17.21 -10.43
C GLY A 251 -3.30 17.56 -9.08
N ARG A 252 -1.98 17.75 -9.05
CA ARG A 252 -1.25 18.18 -7.86
C ARG A 252 -1.06 19.70 -7.81
N SER A 253 -0.75 20.20 -6.61
CA SER A 253 -0.29 21.58 -6.40
C SER A 253 0.98 21.85 -7.20
N THR A 254 1.13 23.09 -7.69
CA THR A 254 2.32 23.54 -8.44
C THR A 254 3.51 23.87 -7.55
N ILE A 255 3.33 23.89 -6.23
CA ILE A 255 4.44 24.07 -5.28
C ILE A 255 5.48 22.96 -5.50
N GLU A 256 6.73 23.34 -5.63
CA GLU A 256 7.83 22.40 -5.86
C GLU A 256 7.97 21.44 -4.68
N ARG A 257 7.79 20.16 -4.94
CA ARG A 257 7.84 19.09 -3.93
C ARG A 257 8.48 17.85 -4.49
N TRP A 258 9.20 17.15 -3.64
CA TRP A 258 9.92 15.93 -3.99
C TRP A 258 9.64 14.81 -3.01
N THR A 259 9.42 13.61 -3.52
CA THR A 259 9.49 12.36 -2.77
C THR A 259 10.75 11.60 -3.19
N VAL A 260 11.56 11.23 -2.21
CA VAL A 260 12.81 10.50 -2.41
C VAL A 260 12.70 9.17 -1.67
N GLN A 261 12.93 8.07 -2.37
CA GLN A 261 12.92 6.73 -1.78
C GLN A 261 14.35 6.22 -1.66
N ALA A 262 14.70 5.82 -0.46
CA ALA A 262 16.01 5.25 -0.18
C ALA A 262 16.17 3.87 -0.83
N SER A 263 17.41 3.46 -1.05
CA SER A 263 17.70 2.12 -1.55
C SER A 263 17.30 1.05 -0.51
N PRO A 264 16.89 -0.14 -0.93
CA PRO A 264 16.53 -1.23 -0.02
C PRO A 264 17.66 -1.60 0.93
N ALA A 265 18.90 -1.69 0.45
CA ALA A 265 20.06 -2.03 1.25
C ALA A 265 20.33 -0.98 2.34
N TRP A 266 20.35 0.30 1.96
CA TRP A 266 20.54 1.39 2.91
C TRP A 266 19.38 1.48 3.92
N SER A 267 18.14 1.27 3.46
CA SER A 267 16.96 1.27 4.33
C SER A 267 17.00 0.14 5.35
N GLN A 268 17.53 -1.02 4.98
CA GLN A 268 17.72 -2.16 5.88
C GLN A 268 18.80 -1.88 6.93
N GLU A 269 19.92 -1.30 6.52
CA GLU A 269 21.02 -0.94 7.40
C GLU A 269 20.61 0.13 8.45
N HIS A 270 19.76 1.07 8.03
CA HIS A 270 19.29 2.20 8.84
C HIS A 270 17.83 2.05 9.32
N LEU A 271 17.33 0.81 9.39
CA LEU A 271 15.90 0.56 9.67
C LEU A 271 15.45 1.08 11.02
N ASP A 272 16.32 1.02 12.02
CA ASP A 272 16.02 1.41 13.39
C ASP A 272 16.71 2.70 13.84
N ASP A 273 17.35 3.44 12.89
CA ASP A 273 17.88 4.78 13.16
C ASP A 273 16.71 5.74 13.48
N ASP A 274 17.03 6.79 14.22
CA ASP A 274 16.08 7.88 14.49
C ASP A 274 15.78 8.70 13.23
N GLU A 275 14.59 9.29 13.19
CA GLU A 275 14.08 10.00 12.02
C GLU A 275 14.93 11.24 11.64
N MET A 276 15.50 11.94 12.63
CA MET A 276 16.32 13.13 12.39
C MET A 276 17.63 12.75 11.72
N THR A 277 18.27 11.67 12.16
CA THR A 277 19.48 11.13 11.54
C THR A 277 19.21 10.67 10.10
N VAL A 278 18.13 9.96 9.87
CA VAL A 278 17.72 9.50 8.52
C VAL A 278 17.42 10.69 7.62
N LEU A 279 16.68 11.69 8.11
CA LEU A 279 16.33 12.89 7.38
C LEU A 279 17.60 13.63 6.92
N ALA A 280 18.54 13.88 7.83
CA ALA A 280 19.78 14.58 7.52
C ALA A 280 20.61 13.83 6.45
N LYS A 281 20.74 12.51 6.58
CA LYS A 281 21.48 11.67 5.62
C LYS A 281 20.82 11.65 4.23
N LEU A 282 19.48 11.56 4.16
CA LEU A 282 18.74 11.53 2.88
C LEU A 282 18.64 12.90 2.24
N HIS A 283 18.46 13.98 3.01
CA HIS A 283 18.50 15.36 2.51
C HIS A 283 19.86 15.70 1.89
N LYS A 284 20.95 15.33 2.56
CA LYS A 284 22.30 15.49 2.00
C LYS A 284 22.42 14.74 0.67
N ALA A 285 22.01 13.47 0.62
CA ALA A 285 22.07 12.67 -0.60
C ALA A 285 21.17 13.25 -1.72
N PHE A 286 19.99 13.78 -1.39
CA PHE A 286 19.12 14.49 -2.33
C PHE A 286 19.85 15.69 -2.95
N SER A 287 20.54 16.52 -2.14
CA SER A 287 21.29 17.65 -2.62
C SER A 287 22.48 17.25 -3.50
N GLU A 288 23.14 16.13 -3.18
CA GLU A 288 24.24 15.56 -3.98
C GLU A 288 23.75 15.11 -5.37
N VAL A 289 22.59 14.43 -5.42
CA VAL A 289 22.04 13.87 -6.67
C VAL A 289 21.35 14.92 -7.54
N THR A 290 20.65 15.88 -6.94
CA THR A 290 19.85 16.88 -7.69
C THR A 290 20.57 18.20 -7.93
N GLY A 291 21.59 18.51 -7.15
CA GLY A 291 22.21 19.83 -7.11
C GLY A 291 21.39 20.89 -6.37
N ILE A 292 20.20 20.54 -5.85
CA ILE A 292 19.36 21.46 -5.09
C ILE A 292 19.95 21.62 -3.69
N ARG A 293 20.36 22.84 -3.37
CA ARG A 293 20.97 23.22 -2.07
C ARG A 293 20.12 24.18 -1.26
N ALA A 294 18.92 24.50 -1.76
CA ALA A 294 17.95 25.32 -1.03
C ALA A 294 17.45 24.58 0.19
N GLU A 295 17.24 25.32 1.28
CA GLU A 295 16.61 24.77 2.47
C GLU A 295 15.11 24.53 2.21
N PRO A 296 14.58 23.32 2.46
CA PRO A 296 13.17 23.03 2.33
C PRO A 296 12.38 23.70 3.46
N ALA A 297 11.22 24.26 3.14
CA ALA A 297 10.28 24.74 4.15
C ALA A 297 9.53 23.60 4.87
N PHE A 298 9.55 22.40 4.30
CA PHE A 298 9.04 21.18 4.88
C PHE A 298 9.96 20.02 4.53
N ALA A 299 10.33 19.24 5.54
CA ALA A 299 11.11 18.03 5.40
C ALA A 299 10.60 16.99 6.41
N GLN A 300 10.25 15.82 5.94
CA GLN A 300 9.80 14.72 6.78
C GLN A 300 10.21 13.39 6.17
N VAL A 301 10.54 12.41 7.01
CA VAL A 301 10.77 11.03 6.59
C VAL A 301 9.64 10.12 7.03
N PHE A 302 9.42 9.05 6.28
CA PHE A 302 8.48 8.00 6.62
C PHE A 302 9.14 6.64 6.44
N ARG A 303 8.95 5.75 7.43
CA ARG A 303 9.55 4.42 7.47
C ARG A 303 8.57 3.34 7.05
N TRP A 304 8.77 2.76 5.88
CA TRP A 304 8.07 1.57 5.42
C TRP A 304 8.86 0.31 5.79
N ARG A 305 8.50 -0.38 6.88
CA ARG A 305 9.17 -1.63 7.28
C ARG A 305 8.94 -2.77 6.27
N ASN A 306 7.83 -2.75 5.55
CA ASN A 306 7.43 -3.75 4.56
C ASN A 306 7.07 -3.04 3.24
N ALA A 307 8.08 -2.52 2.53
CA ALA A 307 7.88 -1.67 1.37
C ALA A 307 7.74 -2.45 0.06
N LYS A 308 8.73 -3.29 -0.25
CA LYS A 308 8.85 -3.92 -1.57
C LYS A 308 9.14 -5.39 -1.44
N THR A 309 8.32 -6.22 -2.06
CA THR A 309 8.56 -7.66 -2.17
C THR A 309 9.76 -7.92 -3.08
N ILE A 310 10.72 -8.67 -2.57
CA ILE A 310 11.94 -9.09 -3.28
C ILE A 310 11.79 -10.52 -3.78
N LYS A 311 11.34 -11.44 -2.90
CA LYS A 311 11.02 -12.82 -3.24
C LYS A 311 9.54 -13.08 -2.93
N PRO A 312 8.68 -13.19 -3.93
CA PRO A 312 7.26 -13.46 -3.72
C PRO A 312 7.00 -14.93 -3.35
N LEU A 313 5.80 -15.19 -2.85
CA LEU A 313 5.30 -16.54 -2.54
C LEU A 313 5.22 -17.44 -3.78
N GLY A 314 4.94 -16.85 -4.96
CA GLY A 314 4.76 -17.60 -6.21
C GLY A 314 3.35 -18.19 -6.42
N ASN A 315 2.41 -17.90 -5.52
CA ASN A 315 0.99 -18.26 -5.63
C ASN A 315 0.13 -17.01 -5.42
N ALA A 316 -1.01 -16.95 -6.09
CA ALA A 316 -1.86 -15.75 -6.03
C ALA A 316 -2.37 -15.43 -4.62
N MET A 317 -2.57 -16.43 -3.79
CA MET A 317 -3.07 -16.28 -2.42
C MET A 317 -2.76 -17.53 -1.58
N LEU A 318 -2.98 -17.45 -0.29
CA LEU A 318 -3.08 -18.59 0.62
C LEU A 318 -4.53 -18.74 1.05
N TRP A 319 -5.06 -19.96 0.98
CA TRP A 319 -6.40 -20.28 1.42
C TRP A 319 -6.47 -21.68 2.03
N ASP A 320 -7.03 -21.77 3.20
CA ASP A 320 -7.40 -23.01 3.87
C ASP A 320 -8.91 -23.00 4.10
N ALA A 321 -9.63 -23.68 3.21
CA ALA A 321 -11.10 -23.72 3.25
C ALA A 321 -11.63 -24.44 4.49
N ALA A 322 -10.92 -25.43 5.02
CA ALA A 322 -11.36 -26.18 6.21
C ALA A 322 -11.29 -25.30 7.47
N LEU A 323 -10.29 -24.46 7.56
CA LEU A 323 -10.13 -23.51 8.66
C LEU A 323 -10.94 -22.23 8.45
N GLY A 324 -11.22 -21.83 7.22
CA GLY A 324 -11.74 -20.51 6.89
C GLY A 324 -10.69 -19.41 7.07
N LEU A 325 -9.42 -19.72 6.84
CA LEU A 325 -8.30 -18.79 6.97
C LEU A 325 -7.60 -18.56 5.63
N GLY A 326 -7.34 -17.29 5.30
CA GLY A 326 -6.61 -16.95 4.08
C GLY A 326 -5.68 -15.78 4.25
N ALA A 327 -4.78 -15.60 3.27
CA ALA A 327 -3.92 -14.44 3.20
C ALA A 327 -3.68 -14.03 1.75
N CYS A 328 -3.61 -12.71 1.52
CA CYS A 328 -3.35 -12.09 0.23
C CYS A 328 -2.51 -10.83 0.37
N GLY A 329 -1.93 -10.40 -0.73
CA GLY A 329 -1.11 -9.20 -0.81
C GLY A 329 -0.23 -9.25 -2.06
N ASP A 330 0.40 -8.13 -2.40
CA ASP A 330 1.40 -8.10 -3.48
C ASP A 330 2.48 -9.18 -3.28
N TRP A 331 2.89 -9.42 -2.04
CA TRP A 331 3.90 -10.41 -1.67
C TRP A 331 3.57 -11.85 -2.13
N CYS A 332 2.35 -12.11 -2.52
CA CYS A 332 1.96 -13.37 -3.13
C CYS A 332 2.51 -13.51 -4.55
N LEU A 333 2.51 -12.43 -5.35
CA LEU A 333 2.81 -12.43 -6.78
C LEU A 333 4.04 -11.59 -7.15
N GLY A 334 4.28 -10.47 -6.45
CA GLY A 334 5.37 -9.56 -6.79
C GLY A 334 5.39 -8.32 -5.89
N HIS A 335 5.52 -7.12 -6.48
CA HIS A 335 5.64 -5.87 -5.74
C HIS A 335 4.80 -4.72 -6.32
N ARG A 336 3.90 -4.99 -7.26
CA ARG A 336 3.09 -3.98 -7.94
C ARG A 336 1.75 -3.80 -7.26
N ALA A 337 1.14 -2.64 -7.48
CA ALA A 337 -0.25 -2.40 -7.08
C ALA A 337 -1.20 -3.44 -7.72
N GLU A 338 -0.97 -3.79 -8.99
CA GLU A 338 -1.70 -4.81 -9.71
C GLU A 338 -1.60 -6.19 -9.04
N ASP A 339 -0.40 -6.58 -8.56
CA ASP A 339 -0.18 -7.86 -7.87
C ASP A 339 -1.02 -7.93 -6.58
N ALA A 340 -1.10 -6.82 -5.86
CA ALA A 340 -1.95 -6.71 -4.67
C ALA A 340 -3.43 -6.87 -5.00
N PHE A 341 -3.90 -6.20 -6.05
CA PHE A 341 -5.29 -6.31 -6.51
C PHE A 341 -5.63 -7.74 -6.93
N VAL A 342 -4.82 -8.35 -7.78
CA VAL A 342 -5.04 -9.71 -8.29
C VAL A 342 -5.07 -10.71 -7.15
N SER A 343 -4.13 -10.62 -6.22
CA SER A 343 -4.07 -11.49 -5.05
C SER A 343 -5.34 -11.38 -4.18
N GLY A 344 -5.81 -10.16 -3.91
CA GLY A 344 -7.04 -9.93 -3.15
C GLY A 344 -8.29 -10.45 -3.86
N LEU A 345 -8.37 -10.26 -5.17
CA LEU A 345 -9.46 -10.76 -6.01
C LEU A 345 -9.51 -12.30 -6.01
N GLU A 346 -8.38 -12.96 -6.22
CA GLU A 346 -8.30 -14.44 -6.25
C GLU A 346 -8.72 -15.04 -4.90
N LEU A 347 -8.31 -14.42 -3.79
CA LEU A 347 -8.73 -14.87 -2.46
C LEU A 347 -10.26 -14.71 -2.29
N ALA A 348 -10.81 -13.58 -2.70
CA ALA A 348 -12.25 -13.35 -2.60
C ALA A 348 -13.07 -14.35 -3.43
N LEU A 349 -12.63 -14.64 -4.66
CA LEU A 349 -13.28 -15.63 -5.51
C LEU A 349 -13.24 -17.03 -4.91
N ALA A 350 -12.09 -17.42 -4.32
CA ALA A 350 -11.97 -18.72 -3.63
C ALA A 350 -12.87 -18.84 -2.40
N VAL A 351 -13.08 -17.74 -1.67
CA VAL A 351 -13.99 -17.71 -0.51
C VAL A 351 -15.44 -17.70 -0.94
N ALA A 352 -15.81 -16.93 -1.97
CA ALA A 352 -17.18 -16.82 -2.45
C ALA A 352 -17.70 -18.09 -3.16
N SER A 353 -16.79 -18.94 -3.66
CA SER A 353 -17.14 -20.22 -4.30
C SER A 353 -17.40 -21.36 -3.30
N ARG A 354 -17.31 -21.10 -2.01
CA ARG A 354 -17.59 -22.05 -0.92
C ARG A 354 -19.08 -21.99 -0.55
#